data_3f58fca7ac5e0acdd3831fdddccb3b3f
#
_entry.id   3f58fca7ac5e0acdd3831fdddccb3b3f
#
_cell.length_a   1.000
_cell.length_b   1.000
_cell.length_c   1.000
_cell.angle_alpha   90.00
_cell.angle_beta   90.00
_cell.angle_gamma   90.00
#
_symmetry.space_group_name_H-M   'P 1'
#
loop_
_entity.id
_entity.type
_entity.pdbx_description
1 polymer ?
#
loop_
_entity_poly.entity_id
_entity_poly.type
_entity_poly.pdbx_seq_one_letter_code
_entity_poly.pdbx_strand_id
1 'polypeptide(L)'
;MKYFSLFSGIGGFELGIHKAYVEITHRNAVRKGKADTKKNASKRKGLESKKGKGINPKNGQPVELSDWSDDPRAPHCVGYSEIDKHAIGIYEKYFKHTNYGDIRKIKPRHLPDFDLLIGGFPCQSFSIAGKRKGFEDTRGTLFFEIARLVAAKRPRLLLLENVKGLLSHEKGHTFGI
;
A
#
# COMPACT_ATOMS: atom_id res chain seq x y z
N MET A 1 -6.66 -0.68 10.79
CA MET A 1 -5.88 -1.74 10.07
C MET A 1 -4.44 -1.27 9.93
N LYS A 2 -3.48 -2.05 10.40
CA LYS A 2 -2.04 -1.79 10.23
C LYS A 2 -1.52 -2.49 8.99
N TYR A 3 -0.62 -1.85 8.22
CA TYR A 3 0.00 -2.48 7.07
C TYR A 3 1.51 -2.22 7.00
N PHE A 4 2.23 -3.15 6.36
CA PHE A 4 3.65 -3.06 6.06
C PHE A 4 3.86 -3.12 4.55
N SER A 5 4.71 -2.23 4.02
CA SER A 5 4.96 -2.10 2.58
C SER A 5 6.33 -2.63 2.20
N LEU A 6 6.38 -3.52 1.20
CA LEU A 6 7.60 -4.07 0.63
C LEU A 6 7.80 -3.53 -0.79
N PHE A 7 9.05 -3.24 -1.14
CA PHE A 7 9.37 -2.69 -2.46
C PHE A 7 8.55 -1.45 -2.77
N SER A 8 8.46 -0.57 -1.78
CA SER A 8 7.49 0.54 -1.76
C SER A 8 7.72 1.58 -2.86
N GLY A 9 8.92 1.60 -3.45
CA GLY A 9 9.26 2.60 -4.46
C GLY A 9 9.04 4.01 -3.92
N ILE A 10 8.29 4.80 -4.68
CA ILE A 10 7.93 6.18 -4.32
C ILE A 10 6.65 6.31 -3.49
N GLY A 11 6.07 5.20 -3.02
CA GLY A 11 4.88 5.22 -2.16
C GLY A 11 3.54 5.12 -2.91
N GLY A 12 3.52 4.44 -4.06
CA GLY A 12 2.31 4.29 -4.86
C GLY A 12 1.18 3.54 -4.15
N PHE A 13 1.50 2.47 -3.43
CA PHE A 13 0.52 1.70 -2.65
C PHE A 13 -0.05 2.51 -1.49
N GLU A 14 0.80 3.22 -0.76
CA GLU A 14 0.42 4.07 0.37
C GLU A 14 -0.58 5.13 -0.09
N LEU A 15 -0.28 5.79 -1.21
CA LEU A 15 -1.17 6.78 -1.81
C LEU A 15 -2.50 6.15 -2.26
N GLY A 16 -2.45 4.93 -2.84
CA GLY A 16 -3.64 4.17 -3.26
C GLY A 16 -4.54 3.82 -2.09
N ILE A 17 -3.98 3.30 -1.00
CA ILE A 17 -4.71 2.97 0.24
C ILE A 17 -5.34 4.22 0.85
N HIS A 18 -4.59 5.33 0.90
CA HIS A 18 -5.10 6.61 1.37
C HIS A 18 -6.31 7.07 0.57
N LYS A 19 -6.19 7.12 -0.76
CA LYS A 19 -7.30 7.53 -1.64
C LYS A 19 -8.53 6.65 -1.45
N ALA A 20 -8.35 5.33 -1.41
CA ALA A 20 -9.44 4.39 -1.21
C ALA A 20 -10.15 4.61 0.14
N TYR A 21 -9.40 4.85 1.21
CA TYR A 21 -9.98 5.13 2.53
C TYR A 21 -10.82 6.41 2.52
N VAL A 22 -10.30 7.50 1.95
CA VAL A 22 -11.00 8.78 1.85
C VAL A 22 -12.29 8.64 1.03
N GLU A 23 -12.25 7.95 -0.09
CA GLU A 23 -13.45 7.71 -0.92
C GLU A 23 -14.51 6.90 -0.19
N ILE A 24 -14.11 5.82 0.50
CA ILE A 24 -15.06 4.96 1.24
C ILE A 24 -15.70 5.73 2.38
N THR A 25 -14.92 6.49 3.14
CA THR A 25 -15.46 7.28 4.26
C THR A 25 -16.40 8.38 3.78
N HIS A 26 -16.08 9.06 2.68
CA HIS A 26 -16.94 10.05 2.07
C HIS A 26 -18.26 9.44 1.56
N ARG A 27 -18.21 8.31 0.84
CA ARG A 27 -19.41 7.59 0.37
C ARG A 27 -20.31 7.16 1.52
N ASN A 28 -19.73 6.68 2.62
CA ASN A 28 -20.47 6.26 3.80
C ASN A 28 -21.12 7.45 4.52
N ALA A 29 -20.46 8.59 4.58
CA ALA A 29 -21.02 9.82 5.13
C ALA A 29 -22.22 10.31 4.31
N VAL A 30 -22.11 10.30 2.98
CA VAL A 30 -23.22 10.66 2.07
C VAL A 30 -24.40 9.70 2.21
N ARG A 31 -24.17 8.38 2.32
CA ARG A 31 -25.23 7.39 2.55
C ARG A 31 -25.95 7.59 3.87
N LYS A 32 -25.20 7.83 4.97
CA LYS A 32 -25.79 8.14 6.29
C LYS A 32 -26.60 9.43 6.23
N GLY A 33 -26.08 10.51 5.62
CA GLY A 33 -26.79 11.76 5.46
C GLY A 33 -28.11 11.62 4.68
N LYS A 34 -28.18 10.75 3.65
CA LYS A 34 -29.42 10.44 2.93
C LYS A 34 -30.39 9.60 3.74
N ALA A 35 -29.91 8.72 4.63
CA ALA A 35 -30.79 7.94 5.51
C ALA A 35 -31.39 8.82 6.63
N ASP A 36 -30.62 9.76 7.15
CA ASP A 36 -31.08 10.69 8.20
C ASP A 36 -32.03 11.76 7.66
N THR A 37 -31.87 12.19 6.40
CA THR A 37 -32.78 13.16 5.76
C THR A 37 -34.18 12.58 5.51
N LYS A 38 -34.34 11.26 5.41
CA LYS A 38 -35.67 10.62 5.38
C LYS A 38 -36.35 10.57 6.76
N LYS A 39 -35.61 10.73 7.85
CA LYS A 39 -36.15 10.68 9.23
C LYS A 39 -36.35 12.06 9.88
N ASN A 40 -35.69 13.11 9.43
CA ASN A 40 -35.74 14.43 10.04
C ASN A 40 -35.75 15.56 9.02
N ALA A 41 -36.92 15.91 8.51
CA ALA A 41 -37.15 17.08 7.66
C ALA A 41 -37.27 18.39 8.44
N SER A 42 -36.85 18.45 9.70
CA SER A 42 -36.86 19.71 10.45
C SER A 42 -35.60 19.85 11.31
N LYS A 43 -34.80 20.85 10.99
CA LYS A 43 -33.57 21.36 11.62
C LYS A 43 -32.27 20.84 11.03
N ARG A 44 -31.72 21.58 10.06
CA ARG A 44 -30.29 21.69 9.83
C ARG A 44 -29.92 23.12 9.41
N LYS A 45 -29.31 23.87 10.33
CA LYS A 45 -28.33 24.95 10.05
C LYS A 45 -26.94 24.36 10.32
N GLY A 46 -26.04 24.48 9.33
CA GLY A 46 -24.62 24.63 9.52
C GLY A 46 -23.81 23.40 9.95
N LEU A 47 -23.31 22.63 9.02
CA LEU A 47 -22.02 21.94 9.17
C LEU A 47 -21.30 21.98 7.82
N GLU A 48 -20.40 22.95 7.67
CA GLU A 48 -19.50 23.00 6.51
C GLU A 48 -18.52 21.84 6.61
N SER A 49 -18.58 20.96 5.60
CA SER A 49 -17.62 19.87 5.43
C SER A 49 -16.25 20.44 5.06
N LYS A 50 -15.26 20.30 5.94
CA LYS A 50 -13.86 20.50 5.55
C LYS A 50 -13.51 19.51 4.46
N LYS A 51 -13.32 19.99 3.25
CA LYS A 51 -12.87 19.21 2.09
C LYS A 51 -11.45 18.73 2.34
N GLY A 52 -11.24 17.43 2.47
CA GLY A 52 -9.93 16.80 2.43
C GLY A 52 -9.23 17.16 1.10
N LYS A 53 -8.05 17.74 1.19
CA LYS A 53 -7.27 18.21 0.04
C LYS A 53 -6.42 17.06 -0.50
N GLY A 54 -6.77 16.47 -1.64
CA GLY A 54 -5.92 15.63 -2.49
C GLY A 54 -4.89 16.48 -3.24
N ILE A 55 -3.92 15.89 -3.93
CA ILE A 55 -2.98 16.64 -4.78
C ILE A 55 -3.79 17.58 -5.65
N ASN A 56 -3.54 18.86 -5.56
CA ASN A 56 -4.21 19.85 -6.38
C ASN A 56 -3.75 19.64 -7.83
N PRO A 57 -4.62 19.17 -8.74
CA PRO A 57 -4.23 18.88 -10.12
C PRO A 57 -3.82 20.14 -10.90
N LYS A 58 -3.99 21.33 -10.31
CA LYS A 58 -3.70 22.61 -10.97
C LYS A 58 -2.31 23.19 -10.64
N ASN A 59 -1.66 22.80 -9.55
CA ASN A 59 -0.36 23.37 -9.16
C ASN A 59 0.68 22.37 -8.65
N GLY A 60 0.39 21.06 -8.70
CA GLY A 60 1.36 20.03 -8.32
C GLY A 60 1.87 20.09 -6.87
N GLN A 61 1.24 20.90 -6.00
CA GLN A 61 1.67 20.99 -4.62
C GLN A 61 1.21 19.80 -3.80
N PRO A 62 2.08 19.26 -2.92
CA PRO A 62 1.74 18.17 -2.04
C PRO A 62 0.59 18.57 -1.15
N VAL A 63 -0.42 17.76 -1.11
CA VAL A 63 -1.38 17.78 -0.04
C VAL A 63 -0.72 17.17 1.16
N GLU A 64 -0.65 17.89 2.24
CA GLU A 64 -0.21 17.34 3.50
C GLU A 64 -1.09 16.13 3.83
N LEU A 65 -0.46 14.96 3.81
CA LEU A 65 -1.09 13.67 4.15
C LEU A 65 -1.38 13.57 5.66
N SER A 66 -1.20 14.68 6.39
CA SER A 66 -1.31 14.78 7.84
C SER A 66 -2.72 14.63 8.39
N ASP A 67 -3.76 14.89 7.59
CA ASP A 67 -5.14 15.01 8.10
C ASP A 67 -5.86 13.68 8.37
N TRP A 68 -5.27 12.53 8.01
CA TRP A 68 -5.89 11.23 8.22
C TRP A 68 -5.20 10.36 9.29
N SER A 69 -4.02 10.78 9.74
CA SER A 69 -3.27 10.11 10.80
C SER A 69 -4.03 10.08 12.13
N ASP A 70 -4.95 11.00 12.33
CA ASP A 70 -5.71 11.15 13.56
C ASP A 70 -7.03 10.35 13.58
N ASP A 71 -7.46 9.77 12.45
CA ASP A 71 -8.61 8.85 12.45
C ASP A 71 -8.17 7.44 12.87
N PRO A 72 -8.57 6.94 14.04
CA PRO A 72 -8.16 5.62 14.54
C PRO A 72 -8.64 4.46 13.64
N ARG A 73 -9.55 4.73 12.71
CA ARG A 73 -10.05 3.75 11.73
C ARG A 73 -9.23 3.73 10.45
N ALA A 74 -8.42 4.77 10.21
CA ALA A 74 -7.60 4.86 9.01
C ALA A 74 -6.58 3.71 8.94
N PRO A 75 -6.26 3.24 7.74
CA PRO A 75 -5.12 2.36 7.53
C PRO A 75 -3.83 3.04 7.97
N HIS A 76 -3.03 2.36 8.79
CA HIS A 76 -1.79 2.89 9.34
C HIS A 76 -0.59 2.08 8.82
N CYS A 77 0.33 2.75 8.14
CA CYS A 77 1.60 2.15 7.71
C CYS A 77 2.54 2.05 8.92
N VAL A 78 2.94 0.84 9.26
CA VAL A 78 3.87 0.60 10.38
C VAL A 78 5.33 0.60 9.94
N GLY A 79 5.60 0.68 8.65
CA GLY A 79 6.94 0.77 8.08
C GLY A 79 6.98 0.26 6.64
N TYR A 80 8.11 0.48 6.00
CA TYR A 80 8.33 0.07 4.62
C TYR A 80 9.74 -0.52 4.40
N SER A 81 9.92 -1.20 3.28
CA SER A 81 11.21 -1.75 2.83
C SER A 81 11.49 -1.25 1.41
N GLU A 82 12.55 -0.49 1.25
CA GLU A 82 13.06 -0.01 -0.02
C GLU A 82 14.58 0.18 0.06
N ILE A 83 15.30 -0.09 -1.02
CA ILE A 83 16.76 0.04 -1.11
C ILE A 83 17.22 1.10 -2.10
N ASP A 84 16.36 1.50 -3.04
CA ASP A 84 16.68 2.54 -4.01
C ASP A 84 16.68 3.90 -3.32
N LYS A 85 17.85 4.54 -3.27
CA LYS A 85 18.05 5.83 -2.60
C LYS A 85 17.21 6.95 -3.20
N HIS A 86 16.97 6.91 -4.53
CA HIS A 86 16.16 7.94 -5.20
C HIS A 86 14.69 7.76 -4.84
N ALA A 87 14.19 6.52 -4.87
CA ALA A 87 12.83 6.20 -4.45
C ALA A 87 12.60 6.57 -2.98
N ILE A 88 13.53 6.21 -2.09
CA ILE A 88 13.50 6.59 -0.66
C ILE A 88 13.42 8.10 -0.50
N GLY A 89 14.28 8.85 -1.20
CA GLY A 89 14.28 10.33 -1.12
C GLY A 89 12.99 10.98 -1.59
N ILE A 90 12.25 10.34 -2.52
CA ILE A 90 10.91 10.79 -2.92
C ILE A 90 9.88 10.38 -1.87
N TYR A 91 9.91 9.12 -1.42
CA TYR A 91 8.99 8.59 -0.41
C TYR A 91 8.96 9.44 0.85
N GLU A 92 10.13 9.76 1.39
CA GLU A 92 10.28 10.50 2.65
C GLU A 92 9.84 11.97 2.59
N LYS A 93 9.64 12.51 1.38
CA LYS A 93 9.01 13.84 1.22
C LYS A 93 7.53 13.83 1.59
N TYR A 94 6.86 12.68 1.39
CA TYR A 94 5.42 12.55 1.55
C TYR A 94 5.02 11.72 2.78
N PHE A 95 5.86 10.78 3.19
CA PHE A 95 5.56 9.85 4.27
C PHE A 95 6.67 9.85 5.32
N LYS A 96 6.29 9.73 6.59
CA LYS A 96 7.21 9.70 7.74
C LYS A 96 7.29 8.30 8.37
N HIS A 97 7.29 7.26 7.54
CA HIS A 97 7.38 5.89 7.98
C HIS A 97 8.83 5.44 8.15
N THR A 98 9.07 4.43 8.98
CA THR A 98 10.40 3.84 9.17
C THR A 98 10.76 2.96 7.99
N ASN A 99 11.93 3.19 7.36
CA ASN A 99 12.48 2.30 6.35
C ASN A 99 13.28 1.17 7.01
N TYR A 100 12.93 -0.07 6.70
CA TYR A 100 13.62 -1.28 7.15
C TYR A 100 14.69 -1.77 6.16
N GLY A 101 14.88 -1.07 5.03
CA GLY A 101 15.93 -1.35 4.03
C GLY A 101 15.71 -2.64 3.25
N ASP A 102 16.78 -3.40 3.07
CA ASP A 102 16.79 -4.62 2.27
C ASP A 102 15.99 -5.75 2.94
N ILE A 103 14.96 -6.24 2.27
CA ILE A 103 14.09 -7.32 2.75
C ILE A 103 14.87 -8.55 3.21
N ARG A 104 15.99 -8.89 2.56
CA ARG A 104 16.87 -10.03 2.90
C ARG A 104 17.51 -9.88 4.28
N LYS A 105 17.66 -8.65 4.76
CA LYS A 105 18.26 -8.32 6.06
C LYS A 105 17.22 -8.13 7.15
N ILE A 106 15.95 -8.05 6.81
CA ILE A 106 14.88 -7.84 7.79
C ILE A 106 14.72 -9.09 8.65
N LYS A 107 14.88 -8.92 9.95
CA LYS A 107 14.56 -9.95 10.95
C LYS A 107 13.10 -9.76 11.36
N PRO A 108 12.21 -10.75 11.16
CA PRO A 108 10.77 -10.59 11.43
C PRO A 108 10.44 -10.12 12.84
N ARG A 109 11.24 -10.53 13.84
CA ARG A 109 11.09 -10.12 15.25
C ARG A 109 11.23 -8.61 15.48
N HIS A 110 11.90 -7.90 14.58
CA HIS A 110 12.09 -6.45 14.68
C HIS A 110 10.97 -5.65 14.00
N LEU A 111 10.11 -6.33 13.24
CA LEU A 111 8.94 -5.69 12.65
C LEU A 111 7.81 -5.61 13.66
N PRO A 112 7.09 -4.48 13.73
CA PRO A 112 5.82 -4.42 14.44
C PRO A 112 4.81 -5.40 13.84
N ASP A 113 3.72 -5.67 14.56
CA ASP A 113 2.63 -6.49 14.03
C ASP A 113 1.77 -5.67 13.08
N PHE A 114 1.31 -6.33 12.02
CA PHE A 114 0.48 -5.73 10.98
C PHE A 114 -0.53 -6.75 10.43
N ASP A 115 -1.66 -6.22 9.94
CA ASP A 115 -2.77 -7.02 9.41
C ASP A 115 -2.62 -7.31 7.91
N LEU A 116 -1.99 -6.38 7.17
CA LEU A 116 -1.85 -6.43 5.73
C LEU A 116 -0.39 -6.25 5.34
N LEU A 117 0.11 -7.12 4.48
CA LEU A 117 1.38 -6.95 3.79
C LEU A 117 1.10 -6.58 2.33
N ILE A 118 1.70 -5.50 1.86
CA ILE A 118 1.61 -5.06 0.47
C ILE A 118 2.99 -5.07 -0.18
N GLY A 119 3.05 -5.29 -1.49
CA GLY A 119 4.32 -5.19 -2.21
C GLY A 119 4.24 -5.54 -3.69
N GLY A 120 5.01 -4.79 -4.50
CA GLY A 120 5.28 -5.08 -5.90
C GLY A 120 6.70 -5.62 -6.05
N PHE A 121 6.89 -6.93 -5.97
CA PHE A 121 8.23 -7.51 -6.05
C PHE A 121 8.78 -7.49 -7.49
N PRO A 122 10.11 -7.36 -7.68
CA PRO A 122 10.72 -7.29 -9.00
C PRO A 122 10.38 -8.49 -9.87
N CYS A 123 9.84 -8.21 -11.05
CA CYS A 123 9.36 -9.23 -12.00
C CYS A 123 10.34 -9.52 -13.14
N GLN A 124 11.55 -9.00 -13.08
CA GLN A 124 12.51 -9.12 -14.20
C GLN A 124 12.79 -10.57 -14.60
N SER A 125 12.65 -11.51 -13.69
CA SER A 125 12.76 -12.95 -13.97
C SER A 125 11.56 -13.51 -14.72
N PHE A 126 10.40 -12.84 -14.66
CA PHE A 126 9.13 -13.29 -15.26
C PHE A 126 8.68 -12.41 -16.44
N SER A 127 9.35 -11.27 -16.68
CA SER A 127 9.02 -10.35 -17.75
C SER A 127 9.41 -10.91 -19.12
N ILE A 128 8.62 -10.60 -20.15
CA ILE A 128 8.92 -10.91 -21.55
C ILE A 128 10.24 -10.27 -22.00
N ALA A 129 10.58 -9.09 -21.47
CA ALA A 129 11.82 -8.37 -21.73
C ALA A 129 13.02 -8.89 -20.93
N GLY A 130 12.82 -9.76 -19.93
CA GLY A 130 13.88 -10.37 -19.13
C GLY A 130 14.33 -11.73 -19.69
N LYS A 131 15.37 -12.30 -19.10
CA LYS A 131 15.93 -13.60 -19.50
C LYS A 131 15.05 -14.81 -19.12
N ARG A 132 13.84 -14.60 -18.60
CA ARG A 132 12.85 -15.64 -18.18
C ARG A 132 13.42 -16.76 -17.33
N LYS A 133 14.36 -16.46 -16.42
CA LYS A 133 15.00 -17.46 -15.57
C LYS A 133 14.16 -17.90 -14.36
N GLY A 134 12.93 -17.37 -14.23
CA GLY A 134 12.03 -17.75 -13.15
C GLY A 134 12.64 -17.59 -11.76
N PHE A 135 12.44 -18.58 -10.91
CA PHE A 135 12.98 -18.61 -9.53
C PHE A 135 14.49 -18.87 -9.44
N GLU A 136 15.15 -19.27 -10.52
CA GLU A 136 16.60 -19.46 -10.54
C GLU A 136 17.37 -18.13 -10.55
N ASP A 137 16.73 -17.02 -10.95
CA ASP A 137 17.33 -15.69 -10.86
C ASP A 137 17.29 -15.18 -9.41
N THR A 138 18.38 -14.54 -8.99
CA THR A 138 18.50 -13.93 -7.63
C THR A 138 17.35 -12.97 -7.30
N ARG A 139 16.68 -12.39 -8.30
CA ARG A 139 15.51 -11.54 -8.16
C ARG A 139 14.21 -12.33 -7.95
N GLY A 140 14.11 -13.55 -8.46
CA GLY A 140 13.03 -14.49 -8.14
C GLY A 140 13.05 -14.91 -6.68
N THR A 141 14.23 -14.92 -6.04
CA THR A 141 14.36 -15.26 -4.62
C THR A 141 13.71 -14.24 -3.69
N LEU A 142 13.43 -13.00 -4.14
CA LEU A 142 12.76 -12.00 -3.33
C LEU A 142 11.31 -12.37 -2.99
N PHE A 143 10.65 -13.18 -3.81
CA PHE A 143 9.35 -13.77 -3.46
C PHE A 143 9.45 -14.66 -2.21
N PHE A 144 10.50 -15.48 -2.11
CA PHE A 144 10.72 -16.32 -0.93
C PHE A 144 11.02 -15.50 0.34
N GLU A 145 11.61 -14.31 0.19
CA GLU A 145 11.75 -13.38 1.30
C GLU A 145 10.40 -12.83 1.77
N ILE A 146 9.47 -12.57 0.83
CA ILE A 146 8.08 -12.24 1.19
C ILE A 146 7.48 -13.42 1.96
N ALA A 147 7.57 -14.63 1.41
CA ALA A 147 7.03 -15.85 2.05
C ALA A 147 7.62 -16.06 3.46
N ARG A 148 8.92 -15.81 3.65
CA ARG A 148 9.57 -15.87 4.97
C ARG A 148 8.96 -14.89 5.97
N LEU A 149 8.73 -13.63 5.56
CA LEU A 149 8.10 -12.63 6.42
C LEU A 149 6.63 -12.99 6.72
N VAL A 150 5.88 -13.46 5.71
CA VAL A 150 4.50 -13.90 5.87
C VAL A 150 4.39 -15.07 6.84
N ALA A 151 5.24 -16.08 6.71
CA ALA A 151 5.26 -17.23 7.61
C ALA A 151 5.51 -16.83 9.07
N ALA A 152 6.40 -15.86 9.29
CA ALA A 152 6.76 -15.40 10.62
C ALA A 152 5.74 -14.44 11.24
N LYS A 153 5.19 -13.48 10.46
CA LYS A 153 4.29 -12.42 10.95
C LYS A 153 2.81 -12.76 10.81
N ARG A 154 2.45 -13.70 9.94
CA ARG A 154 1.08 -14.18 9.70
C ARG A 154 0.05 -13.06 9.53
N PRO A 155 0.29 -12.11 8.60
CA PRO A 155 -0.69 -11.07 8.34
C PRO A 155 -1.99 -11.69 7.84
N ARG A 156 -3.12 -11.05 8.13
CA ARG A 156 -4.45 -11.54 7.71
C ARG A 156 -4.68 -11.40 6.21
N LEU A 157 -4.01 -10.42 5.58
CA LEU A 157 -4.19 -10.06 4.18
C LEU A 157 -2.85 -9.86 3.50
N LEU A 158 -2.80 -10.25 2.22
CA LEU A 158 -1.69 -9.99 1.31
C LEU A 158 -2.21 -9.27 0.08
N LEU A 159 -1.51 -8.22 -0.34
CA LEU A 159 -1.73 -7.54 -1.62
C LEU A 159 -0.40 -7.49 -2.36
N LEU A 160 -0.19 -8.42 -3.28
CA LEU A 160 1.02 -8.50 -4.07
C LEU A 160 0.73 -8.10 -5.52
N GLU A 161 1.61 -7.28 -6.08
CA GLU A 161 1.53 -6.83 -7.46
C GLU A 161 2.67 -7.45 -8.26
N ASN A 162 2.40 -7.84 -9.49
CA ASN A 162 3.41 -8.25 -10.45
C ASN A 162 2.89 -8.10 -11.88
N VAL A 163 3.78 -8.23 -12.86
CA VAL A 163 3.41 -8.12 -14.27
C VAL A 163 2.57 -9.30 -14.74
N LYS A 164 1.71 -9.06 -15.74
CA LYS A 164 0.88 -10.10 -16.38
C LYS A 164 1.70 -11.32 -16.85
N GLY A 165 2.98 -11.13 -17.19
CA GLY A 165 3.89 -12.20 -17.62
C GLY A 165 4.05 -13.31 -16.59
N LEU A 166 3.85 -13.05 -15.30
CA LEU A 166 3.88 -14.07 -14.24
C LEU A 166 2.81 -15.16 -14.47
N LEU A 167 1.61 -14.77 -14.92
CA LEU A 167 0.49 -15.70 -15.15
C LEU A 167 0.76 -16.69 -16.30
N SER A 168 1.57 -16.29 -17.29
CA SER A 168 1.89 -17.11 -18.48
C SER A 168 3.28 -17.73 -18.43
N HIS A 169 4.07 -17.43 -17.41
CA HIS A 169 5.43 -17.98 -17.26
C HIS A 169 5.35 -19.49 -17.08
N GLU A 170 6.18 -20.23 -17.85
CA GLU A 170 6.19 -21.69 -17.87
C GLU A 170 4.78 -22.31 -18.04
N LYS A 171 3.98 -21.77 -18.97
CA LYS A 171 2.61 -22.23 -19.23
C LYS A 171 1.68 -22.13 -17.99
N GLY A 172 1.95 -21.17 -17.09
CA GLY A 172 1.19 -20.96 -15.86
C GLY A 172 1.73 -21.72 -14.64
N HIS A 173 2.73 -22.57 -14.80
CA HIS A 173 3.27 -23.40 -13.71
C HIS A 173 3.82 -22.54 -12.56
N THR A 174 4.53 -21.46 -12.89
CA THR A 174 5.12 -20.55 -11.89
C THR A 174 4.09 -19.91 -10.98
N PHE A 175 2.87 -19.65 -11.47
CA PHE A 175 1.79 -19.04 -10.67
C PHE A 175 1.03 -20.10 -9.84
N GLY A 176 1.10 -21.38 -10.23
CA GLY A 176 0.40 -22.46 -9.57
C GLY A 176 1.14 -23.10 -8.38
N ILE A 177 2.34 -22.59 -8.04
CA ILE A 177 3.14 -23.01 -6.88
C ILE A 177 2.71 -22.23 -5.64
#